data_885ffca98b1f87a2abb605ed01e4bd0b
#
_entry.id   885ffca98b1f87a2abb605ed01e4bd0b
#
_cell.length_a   1.000
_cell.length_b   1.000
_cell.length_c   1.000
_cell.angle_alpha   90.00
_cell.angle_beta   90.00
_cell.angle_gamma   90.00
#
_symmetry.space_group_name_H-M   'P 1'
#
loop_
_entity.id
_entity.type
_entity.pdbx_description
1 polymer ?
#
loop_
_entity_poly.entity_id
_entity_poly.type
_entity_poly.pdbx_seq_one_letter_code
_entity_poly.pdbx_strand_id
1 'polypeptide(L)'
;VYLALYFAHNGFNITLNTVNFIFLILGIACHKTPIAYVKAITTATEGSAGIILQFPFYAGIMGMMVFKLAEGGTGQSLASVISNFFVSIATEVTFPLFTFLSAGIVNFFVPSGGGQWAVQGPIMMPAGKALGVDPAITGMAIAWGDAWTNMIQPFWALPALGIAGLSARDIMGYCIITLLFTALVVCGGFLIIGLL
;
A
#
# COMPACT_ATOMS: atom_id res chain seq x y z
N VAL A 1 -1.24 -27.55 20.50
CA VAL A 1 -2.05 -28.66 19.94
C VAL A 1 -2.77 -28.20 18.67
N TYR A 2 -3.69 -27.20 18.72
CA TYR A 2 -4.49 -26.75 17.56
C TYR A 2 -3.65 -26.40 16.32
N LEU A 3 -2.62 -25.57 16.45
CA LEU A 3 -1.72 -25.20 15.35
C LEU A 3 -1.00 -26.41 14.74
N ALA A 4 -0.55 -27.34 15.58
CA ALA A 4 0.10 -28.57 15.10
C ALA A 4 -0.88 -29.44 14.29
N LEU A 5 -2.12 -29.60 14.76
CA LEU A 5 -3.16 -30.30 14.04
C LEU A 5 -3.57 -29.57 12.75
N TYR A 6 -3.66 -28.25 12.79
CA TYR A 6 -3.96 -27.44 11.61
C TYR A 6 -2.91 -27.64 10.52
N PHE A 7 -1.62 -27.54 10.86
CA PHE A 7 -0.54 -27.73 9.89
C PHE A 7 -0.39 -29.18 9.43
N ALA A 8 -0.72 -30.15 10.27
CA ALA A 8 -0.73 -31.54 9.89
C ALA A 8 -1.83 -31.87 8.84
N HIS A 9 -3.00 -31.20 8.94
CA HIS A 9 -4.11 -31.39 8.02
C HIS A 9 -4.05 -30.54 6.75
N ASN A 10 -3.57 -29.28 6.85
CA ASN A 10 -3.63 -28.31 5.77
C ASN A 10 -2.25 -28.01 5.15
N GLY A 11 -1.20 -28.73 5.56
CA GLY A 11 0.17 -28.38 5.19
C GLY A 11 0.59 -27.02 5.78
N PHE A 12 1.70 -26.48 5.30
CA PHE A 12 2.20 -25.16 5.71
C PHE A 12 1.41 -24.01 5.05
N ASN A 13 0.08 -24.05 5.11
CA ASN A 13 -0.76 -22.96 4.60
C ASN A 13 -0.90 -21.86 5.66
N ILE A 14 -0.11 -20.79 5.52
CA ILE A 14 -0.09 -19.65 6.43
C ILE A 14 -1.13 -18.63 5.94
N THR A 15 -2.27 -18.60 6.61
CA THR A 15 -3.30 -17.58 6.40
C THR A 15 -3.13 -16.43 7.40
N LEU A 16 -3.75 -15.27 7.13
CA LEU A 16 -3.78 -14.15 8.06
C LEU A 16 -4.31 -14.57 9.45
N ASN A 17 -5.36 -15.40 9.49
CA ASN A 17 -5.91 -15.91 10.74
C ASN A 17 -4.91 -16.79 11.49
N THR A 18 -4.15 -17.62 10.77
CA THR A 18 -3.11 -18.45 11.37
C THR A 18 -2.01 -17.60 11.99
N VAL A 19 -1.57 -16.54 11.29
CA VAL A 19 -0.56 -15.59 11.80
C VAL A 19 -1.09 -14.88 13.05
N ASN A 20 -2.29 -14.35 13.01
CA ASN A 20 -2.90 -13.68 14.17
C ASN A 20 -3.00 -14.63 15.38
N PHE A 21 -3.39 -15.88 15.15
CA PHE A 21 -3.48 -16.88 16.21
C PHE A 21 -2.11 -17.27 16.79
N ILE A 22 -1.08 -17.35 15.95
CA ILE A 22 0.31 -17.56 16.41
C ILE A 22 0.75 -16.43 17.34
N PHE A 23 0.57 -15.18 16.91
CA PHE A 23 0.93 -14.00 17.72
C PHE A 23 0.14 -13.93 19.03
N LEU A 24 -1.15 -14.27 19.01
CA LEU A 24 -1.98 -14.34 20.21
C LEU A 24 -1.40 -15.34 21.23
N ILE A 25 -1.11 -16.58 20.78
CA ILE A 25 -0.56 -17.62 21.66
C ILE A 25 0.83 -17.24 22.18
N LEU A 26 1.70 -16.75 21.31
CA LEU A 26 3.03 -16.30 21.70
C LEU A 26 2.95 -15.13 22.69
N GLY A 27 2.05 -14.18 22.45
CA GLY A 27 1.81 -13.08 23.37
C GLY A 27 1.41 -13.56 24.77
N ILE A 28 0.44 -14.47 24.87
CA ILE A 28 0.03 -15.05 26.17
C ILE A 28 1.18 -15.82 26.82
N ALA A 29 1.91 -16.63 26.05
CA ALA A 29 3.00 -17.44 26.56
C ALA A 29 4.17 -16.58 27.07
N CYS A 30 4.55 -15.52 26.34
CA CYS A 30 5.65 -14.63 26.72
C CYS A 30 5.33 -13.80 27.97
N HIS A 31 4.07 -13.43 28.18
CA HIS A 31 3.66 -12.61 29.32
C HIS A 31 3.31 -13.44 30.58
N LYS A 32 3.36 -14.78 30.51
CA LYS A 32 3.19 -15.74 31.61
C LYS A 32 1.81 -15.68 32.30
N THR A 33 1.17 -14.53 32.41
CA THR A 33 -0.16 -14.38 33.00
C THR A 33 -1.11 -13.61 32.10
N PRO A 34 -2.42 -13.94 32.07
CA PRO A 34 -3.40 -13.20 31.28
C PRO A 34 -3.46 -11.72 31.64
N ILE A 35 -3.29 -11.37 32.91
CA ILE A 35 -3.31 -9.96 33.37
C ILE A 35 -2.11 -9.20 32.82
N ALA A 36 -0.91 -9.79 32.80
CA ALA A 36 0.27 -9.16 32.21
C ALA A 36 0.11 -8.96 30.70
N TYR A 37 -0.49 -9.95 30.02
CA TYR A 37 -0.80 -9.85 28.60
C TYR A 37 -1.80 -8.73 28.31
N VAL A 38 -2.91 -8.63 29.06
CA VAL A 38 -3.89 -7.56 28.92
C VAL A 38 -3.26 -6.18 29.10
N LYS A 39 -2.40 -6.00 30.12
CA LYS A 39 -1.68 -4.75 30.34
C LYS A 39 -0.78 -4.40 29.14
N ALA A 40 -0.04 -5.37 28.61
CA ALA A 40 0.81 -5.17 27.43
C ALA A 40 -0.03 -4.76 26.19
N ILE A 41 -1.17 -5.41 25.98
CA ILE A 41 -2.10 -5.04 24.90
C ILE A 41 -2.64 -3.62 25.08
N THR A 42 -3.00 -3.22 26.31
CA THR A 42 -3.48 -1.84 26.58
C THR A 42 -2.41 -0.82 26.20
N THR A 43 -1.16 -1.03 26.62
CA THR A 43 -0.06 -0.12 26.25
C THR A 43 0.21 -0.11 24.74
N ALA A 44 0.18 -1.28 24.08
CA ALA A 44 0.35 -1.37 22.64
C ALA A 44 -0.78 -0.65 21.86
N THR A 45 -2.02 -0.66 22.38
CA THR A 45 -3.16 0.00 21.77
C THR A 45 -3.01 1.52 21.80
N GLU A 46 -2.38 2.08 22.82
CA GLU A 46 -2.07 3.53 22.86
C GLU A 46 -1.21 3.94 21.66
N GLY A 47 -0.20 3.14 21.29
CA GLY A 47 0.61 3.35 20.10
C GLY A 47 -0.15 3.20 18.76
N SER A 48 -1.27 2.47 18.77
CA SER A 48 -2.10 2.24 17.58
C SER A 48 -3.20 3.29 17.39
N ALA A 49 -3.44 4.15 18.39
CA ALA A 49 -4.54 5.12 18.38
C ALA A 49 -4.50 6.04 17.15
N GLY A 50 -3.31 6.46 16.73
CA GLY A 50 -3.12 7.30 15.54
C GLY A 50 -3.69 6.66 14.27
N ILE A 51 -3.43 5.38 14.02
CA ILE A 51 -3.96 4.64 12.87
C ILE A 51 -5.49 4.49 12.97
N ILE A 52 -5.98 4.05 14.12
CA ILE A 52 -7.42 3.81 14.32
C ILE A 52 -8.23 5.09 14.09
N LEU A 53 -7.73 6.23 14.55
CA LEU A 53 -8.39 7.52 14.38
C LEU A 53 -8.27 8.09 12.95
N GLN A 54 -7.14 7.90 12.28
CA GLN A 54 -6.89 8.47 10.96
C GLN A 54 -7.47 7.62 9.82
N PHE A 55 -7.54 6.31 10.00
CA PHE A 55 -7.99 5.39 8.96
C PHE A 55 -9.38 5.73 8.37
N PRO A 56 -10.41 6.09 9.15
CA PRO A 56 -11.70 6.51 8.60
C PRO A 56 -11.61 7.75 7.69
N PHE A 57 -10.72 8.70 7.99
CA PHE A 57 -10.52 9.88 7.15
C PHE A 57 -9.87 9.49 5.81
N TYR A 58 -8.86 8.64 5.83
CA TYR A 58 -8.27 8.12 4.59
C TYR A 58 -9.26 7.28 3.79
N ALA A 59 -10.09 6.47 4.45
CA ALA A 59 -11.16 5.74 3.78
C ALA A 59 -12.17 6.69 3.10
N GLY A 60 -12.49 7.82 3.75
CA GLY A 60 -13.32 8.87 3.17
C GLY A 60 -12.66 9.54 1.95
N ILE A 61 -11.39 9.91 2.04
CA ILE A 61 -10.62 10.48 0.91
C ILE A 61 -10.56 9.46 -0.24
N MET A 62 -10.26 8.20 0.05
CA MET A 62 -10.29 7.13 -0.94
C MET A 62 -11.66 7.01 -1.59
N GLY A 63 -12.73 7.05 -0.80
CA GLY A 63 -14.10 7.05 -1.31
C GLY A 63 -14.36 8.18 -2.31
N MET A 64 -13.90 9.39 -2.01
CA MET A 64 -14.01 10.54 -2.93
C MET A 64 -13.18 10.33 -4.21
N MET A 65 -11.99 9.77 -4.09
CA MET A 65 -11.10 9.52 -5.24
C MET A 65 -11.66 8.49 -6.21
N VAL A 66 -12.37 7.47 -5.69
CA VAL A 66 -12.94 6.38 -6.50
C VAL A 66 -14.41 6.59 -6.83
N PHE A 67 -15.04 7.61 -6.28
CA PHE A 67 -16.44 7.91 -6.50
C PHE A 67 -16.73 8.14 -7.99
N LYS A 68 -17.73 7.46 -8.50
CA LYS A 68 -18.25 7.64 -9.85
C LYS A 68 -19.64 8.25 -9.73
N LEU A 69 -19.91 9.33 -10.45
CA LEU A 69 -21.26 9.87 -10.56
C LEU A 69 -22.16 8.78 -11.17
N ALA A 70 -23.14 8.33 -10.38
CA ALA A 70 -24.10 7.33 -10.82
C ALA A 70 -25.06 7.91 -11.86
N GLU A 71 -25.56 7.04 -12.73
CA GLU A 71 -26.71 7.23 -13.59
C GLU A 71 -26.65 8.43 -14.57
N GLY A 72 -26.01 8.20 -15.72
CA GLY A 72 -26.09 9.07 -16.91
C GLY A 72 -24.85 9.92 -17.22
N GLY A 73 -23.89 9.99 -16.32
CA GLY A 73 -22.58 10.58 -16.61
C GLY A 73 -21.59 9.54 -17.14
N THR A 74 -20.53 9.95 -17.77
CA THR A 74 -19.42 9.11 -18.26
C THR A 74 -18.63 8.40 -17.16
N GLY A 75 -19.11 8.42 -15.93
CA GLY A 75 -18.74 7.58 -14.79
C GLY A 75 -17.25 7.50 -14.46
N GLN A 76 -16.49 8.55 -14.75
CA GLN A 76 -15.06 8.56 -14.41
C GLN A 76 -14.83 9.07 -12.99
N SER A 77 -14.06 8.31 -12.20
CA SER A 77 -13.57 8.78 -10.90
C SER A 77 -12.34 9.66 -11.09
N LEU A 78 -12.01 10.48 -10.08
CA LEU A 78 -10.80 11.32 -10.15
C LEU A 78 -9.54 10.46 -10.34
N ALA A 79 -9.45 9.32 -9.67
CA ALA A 79 -8.34 8.38 -9.85
C ALA A 79 -8.28 7.82 -11.28
N SER A 80 -9.43 7.56 -11.92
CA SER A 80 -9.44 7.14 -13.33
C SER A 80 -9.07 8.26 -14.29
N VAL A 81 -9.44 9.51 -14.01
CA VAL A 81 -9.01 10.67 -14.80
C VAL A 81 -7.49 10.84 -14.77
N ILE A 82 -6.89 10.77 -13.57
CA ILE A 82 -5.43 10.84 -13.40
C ILE A 82 -4.77 9.70 -14.19
N SER A 83 -5.24 8.46 -14.00
CA SER A 83 -4.67 7.29 -14.65
C SER A 83 -4.76 7.38 -16.18
N ASN A 84 -5.94 7.75 -16.71
CA ASN A 84 -6.15 7.90 -18.15
C ASN A 84 -5.31 9.02 -18.76
N PHE A 85 -5.06 10.12 -18.03
CA PHE A 85 -4.14 11.16 -18.47
C PHE A 85 -2.74 10.58 -18.72
N PHE A 86 -2.18 9.84 -17.79
CA PHE A 86 -0.86 9.22 -17.97
C PHE A 86 -0.85 8.18 -19.09
N VAL A 87 -1.93 7.40 -19.23
CA VAL A 87 -2.08 6.46 -20.36
C VAL A 87 -2.07 7.21 -21.70
N SER A 88 -2.75 8.35 -21.79
CA SER A 88 -2.90 9.10 -23.05
C SER A 88 -1.59 9.68 -23.60
N ILE A 89 -0.61 9.93 -22.72
CA ILE A 89 0.71 10.47 -23.11
C ILE A 89 1.79 9.39 -23.16
N ALA A 90 1.47 8.15 -22.77
CA ALA A 90 2.41 7.04 -22.71
C ALA A 90 2.64 6.41 -24.10
N THR A 91 3.87 5.96 -24.31
CA THR A 91 4.26 5.06 -25.39
C THR A 91 4.64 3.70 -24.79
N GLU A 92 4.84 2.67 -25.61
CA GLU A 92 5.34 1.37 -25.14
C GLU A 92 6.53 1.52 -24.18
N VAL A 93 7.53 2.30 -24.58
CA VAL A 93 8.76 2.54 -23.80
C VAL A 93 8.50 3.31 -22.49
N THR A 94 7.66 4.32 -22.52
CA THR A 94 7.42 5.22 -21.37
C THR A 94 6.29 4.78 -20.46
N PHE A 95 5.50 3.79 -20.87
CA PHE A 95 4.33 3.36 -20.13
C PHE A 95 4.66 2.85 -18.71
N PRO A 96 5.73 2.04 -18.48
CA PRO A 96 6.08 1.62 -17.13
C PRO A 96 6.40 2.81 -16.21
N LEU A 97 7.15 3.80 -16.71
CA LEU A 97 7.46 5.02 -15.97
C LEU A 97 6.19 5.83 -15.64
N PHE A 98 5.33 6.06 -16.62
CA PHE A 98 4.10 6.83 -16.39
C PHE A 98 3.10 6.09 -15.50
N THR A 99 3.06 4.78 -15.57
CA THR A 99 2.30 3.95 -14.62
C THR A 99 2.82 4.13 -13.20
N PHE A 100 4.13 4.07 -12.99
CA PHE A 100 4.77 4.32 -11.69
C PHE A 100 4.45 5.71 -11.14
N LEU A 101 4.60 6.77 -11.96
CA LEU A 101 4.31 8.14 -11.54
C LEU A 101 2.81 8.35 -11.23
N SER A 102 1.94 7.83 -12.07
CA SER A 102 0.49 7.84 -11.85
C SER A 102 0.13 7.14 -10.54
N ALA A 103 0.73 5.97 -10.30
CA ALA A 103 0.50 5.21 -9.07
C ALA A 103 0.97 5.99 -7.84
N GLY A 104 2.13 6.63 -7.91
CA GLY A 104 2.61 7.49 -6.83
C GLY A 104 1.65 8.64 -6.50
N ILE A 105 1.06 9.29 -7.51
CA ILE A 105 0.09 10.37 -7.31
C ILE A 105 -1.21 9.83 -6.68
N VAL A 106 -1.73 8.72 -7.20
CA VAL A 106 -2.98 8.12 -6.69
C VAL A 106 -2.78 7.62 -5.25
N ASN A 107 -1.64 7.00 -4.95
CA ASN A 107 -1.35 6.49 -3.60
C ASN A 107 -1.32 7.60 -2.55
N PHE A 108 -0.94 8.81 -2.91
CA PHE A 108 -0.98 9.93 -1.96
C PHE A 108 -2.37 10.13 -1.34
N PHE A 109 -3.42 9.83 -2.10
CA PHE A 109 -4.82 9.92 -1.67
C PHE A 109 -5.42 8.57 -1.27
N VAL A 110 -4.86 7.47 -1.78
CA VAL A 110 -5.35 6.09 -1.57
C VAL A 110 -4.20 5.24 -1.02
N PRO A 111 -3.76 5.46 0.23
CA PRO A 111 -2.60 4.78 0.80
C PRO A 111 -2.92 3.33 1.20
N SER A 112 -3.22 2.52 0.21
CA SER A 112 -3.63 1.14 0.40
C SER A 112 -3.34 0.36 -0.88
N GLY A 113 -2.34 -0.51 -0.85
CA GLY A 113 -1.93 -1.30 -2.02
C GLY A 113 -3.08 -2.06 -2.67
N GLY A 114 -3.93 -2.72 -1.88
CA GLY A 114 -5.13 -3.39 -2.39
C GLY A 114 -6.18 -2.42 -2.94
N GLY A 115 -6.41 -1.29 -2.25
CA GLY A 115 -7.32 -0.24 -2.69
C GLY A 115 -6.86 0.41 -3.98
N GLN A 116 -5.58 0.75 -4.08
CA GLN A 116 -4.97 1.30 -5.28
C GLN A 116 -5.04 0.33 -6.46
N TRP A 117 -4.71 -0.94 -6.24
CA TRP A 117 -4.83 -1.98 -7.25
C TRP A 117 -6.26 -2.11 -7.78
N ALA A 118 -7.25 -2.10 -6.89
CA ALA A 118 -8.66 -2.17 -7.29
C ALA A 118 -9.10 -0.99 -8.19
N VAL A 119 -8.46 0.18 -8.03
CA VAL A 119 -8.77 1.39 -8.80
C VAL A 119 -7.97 1.45 -10.10
N GLN A 120 -6.66 1.26 -10.03
CA GLN A 120 -5.75 1.44 -11.17
C GLN A 120 -5.55 0.18 -12.01
N GLY A 121 -5.60 -1.00 -11.42
CA GLY A 121 -5.43 -2.26 -12.14
C GLY A 121 -6.36 -2.39 -13.36
N PRO A 122 -7.69 -2.16 -13.22
CA PRO A 122 -8.63 -2.21 -14.33
C PRO A 122 -8.36 -1.21 -15.47
N ILE A 123 -7.58 -0.16 -15.22
CA ILE A 123 -7.22 0.87 -16.22
C ILE A 123 -5.86 0.55 -16.83
N MET A 124 -4.84 0.37 -15.97
CA MET A 124 -3.46 0.24 -16.41
C MET A 124 -3.16 -1.11 -17.07
N MET A 125 -3.77 -2.21 -16.57
CA MET A 125 -3.50 -3.53 -17.13
C MET A 125 -3.97 -3.68 -18.59
N PRO A 126 -5.20 -3.29 -18.98
CA PRO A 126 -5.61 -3.31 -20.38
C PRO A 126 -4.81 -2.31 -21.25
N ALA A 127 -4.48 -1.12 -20.72
CA ALA A 127 -3.71 -0.12 -21.44
C ALA A 127 -2.28 -0.60 -21.72
N GLY A 128 -1.59 -1.19 -20.73
CA GLY A 128 -0.27 -1.78 -20.93
C GLY A 128 -0.28 -2.90 -21.95
N LYS A 129 -1.28 -3.79 -21.85
CA LYS A 129 -1.46 -4.85 -22.86
C LYS A 129 -1.68 -4.32 -24.26
N ALA A 130 -2.45 -3.25 -24.42
CA ALA A 130 -2.70 -2.62 -25.74
C ALA A 130 -1.43 -1.98 -26.32
N LEU A 131 -0.52 -1.53 -25.47
CA LEU A 131 0.79 -0.99 -25.85
C LEU A 131 1.90 -2.05 -25.99
N GLY A 132 1.61 -3.34 -25.77
CA GLY A 132 2.59 -4.41 -25.86
C GLY A 132 3.44 -4.62 -24.59
N VAL A 133 3.16 -3.90 -23.51
CA VAL A 133 3.91 -4.00 -22.25
C VAL A 133 3.50 -5.25 -21.47
N ASP A 134 4.50 -5.95 -20.92
CA ASP A 134 4.26 -7.14 -20.10
C ASP A 134 3.40 -6.82 -18.87
N PRO A 135 2.36 -7.62 -18.57
CA PRO A 135 1.51 -7.43 -17.40
C PRO A 135 2.27 -7.41 -16.07
N ALA A 136 3.36 -8.16 -15.95
CA ALA A 136 4.19 -8.15 -14.73
C ALA A 136 4.88 -6.80 -14.53
N ILE A 137 5.39 -6.18 -15.60
CA ILE A 137 5.99 -4.85 -15.57
C ILE A 137 4.95 -3.80 -15.17
N THR A 138 3.75 -3.87 -15.76
CA THR A 138 2.63 -2.97 -15.41
C THR A 138 2.26 -3.11 -13.93
N GLY A 139 2.10 -4.33 -13.43
CA GLY A 139 1.79 -4.60 -12.05
C GLY A 139 2.88 -4.12 -11.09
N MET A 140 4.13 -4.35 -11.43
CA MET A 140 5.27 -3.88 -10.65
C MET A 140 5.36 -2.35 -10.64
N ALA A 141 5.07 -1.68 -11.75
CA ALA A 141 5.07 -0.22 -11.80
C ALA A 141 4.01 0.40 -10.87
N ILE A 142 2.81 -0.20 -10.79
CA ILE A 142 1.78 0.21 -9.82
C ILE A 142 2.28 -0.02 -8.39
N ALA A 143 2.81 -1.21 -8.09
CA ALA A 143 3.26 -1.57 -6.75
C ALA A 143 4.43 -0.69 -6.26
N TRP A 144 5.38 -0.37 -7.13
CA TRP A 144 6.48 0.53 -6.80
C TRP A 144 6.04 1.98 -6.63
N GLY A 145 5.08 2.46 -7.42
CA GLY A 145 4.51 3.80 -7.26
C GLY A 145 3.77 3.96 -5.94
N ASP A 146 3.00 2.94 -5.56
CA ASP A 146 2.34 2.84 -4.25
C ASP A 146 3.39 2.91 -3.12
N ALA A 147 4.36 2.00 -3.12
CA ALA A 147 5.38 1.94 -2.09
C ALA A 147 6.23 3.23 -1.99
N TRP A 148 6.53 3.87 -3.13
CA TRP A 148 7.37 5.04 -3.19
C TRP A 148 6.79 6.23 -2.44
N THR A 149 5.54 6.59 -2.69
CA THR A 149 4.91 7.75 -2.05
C THR A 149 4.40 7.48 -0.63
N ASN A 150 4.42 6.23 -0.16
CA ASN A 150 4.27 5.90 1.25
C ASN A 150 5.32 6.59 2.13
N MET A 151 6.47 7.00 1.58
CA MET A 151 7.50 7.74 2.32
C MET A 151 7.04 9.14 2.75
N ILE A 152 6.13 9.78 2.01
CA ILE A 152 5.58 11.10 2.38
C ILE A 152 4.26 11.00 3.14
N GLN A 153 3.79 9.77 3.37
CA GLN A 153 2.56 9.49 4.10
C GLN A 153 2.82 8.45 5.20
N PRO A 154 3.42 8.88 6.33
CA PRO A 154 3.97 7.97 7.32
C PRO A 154 2.93 7.37 8.28
N PHE A 155 1.63 7.43 7.98
CA PHE A 155 0.59 6.95 8.91
C PHE A 155 0.74 5.44 9.23
N TRP A 156 1.21 4.64 8.28
CA TRP A 156 1.50 3.22 8.46
C TRP A 156 2.65 2.96 9.45
N ALA A 157 3.55 3.95 9.63
CA ALA A 157 4.68 3.86 10.55
C ALA A 157 4.31 4.26 11.99
N LEU A 158 3.16 4.86 12.22
CA LEU A 158 2.77 5.39 13.54
C LEU A 158 2.87 4.37 14.68
N PRO A 159 2.47 3.09 14.53
CA PRO A 159 2.66 2.12 15.61
C PRO A 159 4.13 1.86 15.94
N ALA A 160 4.98 1.72 14.92
CA ALA A 160 6.42 1.51 15.10
C ALA A 160 7.09 2.74 15.73
N LEU A 161 6.70 3.94 15.29
CA LEU A 161 7.17 5.19 15.86
C LEU A 161 6.74 5.34 17.33
N GLY A 162 5.51 4.97 17.66
CA GLY A 162 5.02 4.97 19.03
C GLY A 162 5.83 4.06 19.95
N ILE A 163 6.19 2.86 19.47
CA ILE A 163 7.08 1.93 20.21
C ILE A 163 8.48 2.54 20.37
N ALA A 164 9.00 3.21 19.35
CA ALA A 164 10.32 3.84 19.37
C ALA A 164 10.36 5.15 20.16
N GLY A 165 9.22 5.69 20.60
CA GLY A 165 9.12 6.99 21.23
C GLY A 165 9.39 8.17 20.28
N LEU A 166 9.17 7.95 18.98
CA LEU A 166 9.38 8.91 17.91
C LEU A 166 8.05 9.45 17.35
N SER A 167 8.09 10.61 16.75
CA SER A 167 6.98 11.19 16.01
C SER A 167 7.21 11.09 14.49
N ALA A 168 6.15 11.24 13.70
CA ALA A 168 6.29 11.29 12.23
C ALA A 168 7.23 12.43 11.79
N ARG A 169 7.28 13.54 12.52
CA ARG A 169 8.16 14.67 12.24
C ARG A 169 9.63 14.29 12.29
N ASP A 170 10.02 13.38 13.18
CA ASP A 170 11.42 12.99 13.38
C ASP A 170 11.98 12.21 12.20
N ILE A 171 11.13 11.47 11.46
CA ILE A 171 11.55 10.67 10.30
C ILE A 171 11.31 11.35 8.96
N MET A 172 10.44 12.38 8.90
CA MET A 172 9.94 12.94 7.64
C MET A 172 11.05 13.49 6.75
N GLY A 173 12.07 14.14 7.33
CA GLY A 173 13.21 14.64 6.58
C GLY A 173 13.97 13.53 5.84
N TYR A 174 14.23 12.43 6.52
CA TYR A 174 14.89 11.25 5.93
C TYR A 174 14.03 10.60 4.85
N CYS A 175 12.74 10.47 5.11
CA CYS A 175 11.78 9.92 4.16
C CYS A 175 11.73 10.74 2.85
N ILE A 176 11.73 12.08 2.94
CA ILE A 176 11.74 12.96 1.77
C ILE A 176 13.04 12.82 0.97
N ILE A 177 14.20 12.81 1.63
CA ILE A 177 15.49 12.63 0.97
C ILE A 177 15.52 11.27 0.25
N THR A 178 15.09 10.20 0.92
CA THR A 178 15.03 8.86 0.35
C THR A 178 14.06 8.81 -0.83
N LEU A 179 12.90 9.46 -0.73
CA LEU A 179 11.92 9.55 -1.81
C LEU A 179 12.52 10.22 -3.05
N LEU A 180 13.23 11.34 -2.88
CA LEU A 180 13.85 12.06 -4.00
C LEU A 180 14.98 11.24 -4.64
N PHE A 181 15.81 10.60 -3.84
CA PHE A 181 16.88 9.75 -4.34
C PHE A 181 16.34 8.52 -5.08
N THR A 182 15.38 7.81 -4.47
CA THR A 182 14.77 6.61 -5.08
C THR A 182 13.95 6.95 -6.31
N ALA A 183 13.36 8.16 -6.42
CA ALA A 183 12.72 8.62 -7.64
C ALA A 183 13.65 8.51 -8.86
N LEU A 184 14.87 9.03 -8.73
CA LEU A 184 15.85 9.00 -9.84
C LEU A 184 16.20 7.56 -10.24
N VAL A 185 16.43 6.70 -9.25
CA VAL A 185 16.80 5.29 -9.49
C VAL A 185 15.65 4.52 -10.14
N VAL A 186 14.44 4.66 -9.60
CA VAL A 186 13.27 3.91 -10.06
C VAL A 186 12.78 4.41 -11.42
N CYS A 187 12.75 5.73 -11.62
CA CYS A 187 12.42 6.30 -12.93
C CYS A 187 13.42 5.86 -14.00
N GLY A 188 14.71 5.91 -13.70
CA GLY A 188 15.76 5.39 -14.61
C GLY A 188 15.58 3.90 -14.88
N GLY A 189 15.28 3.10 -13.86
CA GLY A 189 15.02 1.67 -13.99
C GLY A 189 13.83 1.37 -14.91
N PHE A 190 12.70 2.04 -14.74
CA PHE A 190 11.53 1.84 -15.61
C PHE A 190 11.73 2.34 -17.04
N LEU A 191 12.54 3.38 -17.26
CA LEU A 191 12.92 3.78 -18.61
C LEU A 191 13.81 2.72 -19.28
N ILE A 192 14.77 2.15 -18.57
CA ILE A 192 15.62 1.07 -19.09
C ILE A 192 14.77 -0.17 -19.41
N ILE A 193 13.87 -0.57 -18.51
CA ILE A 193 12.98 -1.72 -18.74
C ILE A 193 12.08 -1.49 -19.96
N GLY A 194 11.62 -0.26 -20.18
CA GLY A 194 10.81 0.07 -21.35
C GLY A 194 11.59 0.08 -22.68
N LEU A 195 12.93 0.14 -22.63
CA LEU A 195 13.79 0.06 -23.80
C LEU A 195 14.23 -1.37 -24.15
N LEU A 196 14.07 -2.34 -23.23
CA LEU A 196 14.41 -3.75 -23.41
C LEU A 196 13.25 -4.53 -24.01
#